data_e964d0496445fa6c199cfa5bc1e5ae73
#
_entry.id   e964d0496445fa6c199cfa5bc1e5ae73
#
_cell.length_a   1.000
_cell.length_b   1.000
_cell.length_c   1.000
_cell.angle_alpha   90.00
_cell.angle_beta   90.00
_cell.angle_gamma   90.00
#
_symmetry.space_group_name_H-M   'P 1'
#
loop_
_entity.id
_entity.type
_entity.pdbx_description
1 polymer ?
#
loop_
_entity_poly.entity_id
_entity_poly.type
_entity_poly.pdbx_seq_one_letter_code
_entity_poly.pdbx_strand_id
1 'polypeptide(L)'
;MWSKISLAILKLIGWKTTFEPFPEPRGIIVVYPHTSNWDFPLGLLWKSVNKVTPRWVAKESLFKPPVFGWLMRKLGGIGIKREGNLDVAQSLKKAMLAEDNCWLVIAIEGTRSYKPYIHLGYYYIANAADVPIGLAQFDYKTKTVRVGEYRRVKDTPEEELEQLKIDFAHHNAYAPKNVSALAIKQKRKDNA
;
A
#
# COMPACT_ATOMS: atom_id res chain seq x y z
N MET A 1 0.05 21.95 -13.68
CA MET A 1 0.41 21.40 -15.00
C MET A 1 0.43 19.87 -14.98
N TRP A 2 1.20 19.20 -14.14
CA TRP A 2 1.33 17.74 -14.07
C TRP A 2 0.00 16.99 -13.80
N SER A 3 -0.85 17.49 -12.90
CA SER A 3 -2.15 16.88 -12.60
C SER A 3 -3.08 16.82 -13.83
N LYS A 4 -3.08 17.85 -14.69
CA LYS A 4 -3.86 17.85 -15.94
C LYS A 4 -3.32 16.83 -16.95
N ILE A 5 -1.98 16.71 -17.06
CA ILE A 5 -1.32 15.71 -17.92
C ILE A 5 -1.65 14.29 -17.43
N SER A 6 -1.51 14.03 -16.12
CA SER A 6 -1.85 12.73 -15.55
C SER A 6 -3.32 12.36 -15.75
N LEU A 7 -4.23 13.33 -15.63
CA LEU A 7 -5.65 13.10 -15.91
C LEU A 7 -5.90 12.79 -17.39
N ALA A 8 -5.22 13.46 -18.30
CA ALA A 8 -5.32 13.20 -19.73
C ALA A 8 -4.80 11.80 -20.07
N ILE A 9 -3.67 11.37 -19.48
CA ILE A 9 -3.12 10.02 -19.65
C ILE A 9 -4.13 8.97 -19.13
N LEU A 10 -4.68 9.14 -17.92
CA LEU A 10 -5.67 8.22 -17.37
C LEU A 10 -6.90 8.10 -18.30
N LYS A 11 -7.42 9.23 -18.79
CA LYS A 11 -8.54 9.24 -19.74
C LYS A 11 -8.20 8.48 -21.03
N LEU A 12 -6.99 8.69 -21.57
CA LEU A 12 -6.53 8.05 -22.81
C LEU A 12 -6.48 6.53 -22.68
N ILE A 13 -6.02 6.01 -21.53
CA ILE A 13 -5.97 4.57 -21.26
C ILE A 13 -7.28 4.01 -20.68
N GLY A 14 -8.31 4.87 -20.55
CA GLY A 14 -9.65 4.50 -20.05
C GLY A 14 -9.73 4.26 -18.55
N TRP A 15 -8.79 4.80 -17.76
CA TRP A 15 -8.77 4.68 -16.31
C TRP A 15 -9.39 5.88 -15.61
N LYS A 16 -10.01 5.63 -14.45
CA LYS A 16 -10.62 6.62 -13.56
C LYS A 16 -9.93 6.60 -12.21
N THR A 17 -10.13 7.65 -11.43
CA THR A 17 -9.69 7.68 -10.03
C THR A 17 -10.83 8.12 -9.14
N THR A 18 -10.94 7.50 -7.96
CA THR A 18 -11.74 7.98 -6.85
C THR A 18 -10.84 8.17 -5.65
N PHE A 19 -11.03 9.25 -4.93
CA PHE A 19 -10.23 9.61 -3.77
C PHE A 19 -11.09 10.33 -2.75
N GLU A 20 -11.14 9.79 -1.55
CA GLU A 20 -11.64 10.49 -0.38
C GLU A 20 -10.47 11.22 0.28
N PRO A 21 -10.61 12.52 0.62
CA PRO A 21 -9.55 13.27 1.29
C PRO A 21 -9.08 12.59 2.56
N PHE A 22 -7.78 12.68 2.83
CA PHE A 22 -7.22 12.11 4.06
C PHE A 22 -7.85 12.76 5.30
N PRO A 23 -8.38 11.96 6.24
CA PRO A 23 -9.04 12.49 7.44
C PRO A 23 -8.06 13.08 8.45
N GLU A 24 -6.81 12.65 8.41
CA GLU A 24 -5.75 13.03 9.34
C GLU A 24 -4.44 13.31 8.60
N PRO A 25 -3.50 14.06 9.20
CA PRO A 25 -2.20 14.34 8.59
C PRO A 25 -1.36 13.08 8.33
N ARG A 26 -1.55 12.02 9.12
CA ARG A 26 -0.79 10.78 9.04
C ARG A 26 -1.70 9.58 8.92
N GLY A 27 -1.24 8.57 8.18
CA GLY A 27 -1.97 7.32 8.04
C GLY A 27 -1.25 6.30 7.17
N ILE A 28 -1.90 5.17 6.93
CA ILE A 28 -1.38 4.11 6.08
C ILE A 28 -2.40 3.80 4.98
N ILE A 29 -1.96 3.78 3.73
CA ILE A 29 -2.74 3.29 2.60
C ILE A 29 -2.42 1.81 2.41
N VAL A 30 -3.37 0.96 2.69
CA VAL A 30 -3.29 -0.49 2.52
C VAL A 30 -3.69 -0.85 1.09
N VAL A 31 -2.76 -1.38 0.32
CA VAL A 31 -3.00 -1.81 -1.07
C VAL A 31 -3.24 -3.31 -1.11
N TYR A 32 -4.41 -3.72 -1.63
CA TYR A 32 -4.74 -5.11 -1.91
C TYR A 32 -5.90 -5.21 -2.91
N PRO A 33 -5.87 -6.17 -3.86
CA PRO A 33 -4.70 -6.98 -4.22
C PRO A 33 -3.66 -6.18 -5.02
N HIS A 34 -2.39 -6.63 -4.97
CA HIS A 34 -1.28 -6.03 -5.72
C HIS A 34 -0.59 -7.09 -6.60
N THR A 35 -1.13 -7.30 -7.79
CA THR A 35 -0.75 -8.42 -8.67
C THR A 35 -0.06 -7.99 -9.98
N SER A 36 0.17 -6.67 -10.17
CA SER A 36 0.71 -6.13 -11.41
C SER A 36 1.80 -5.08 -11.18
N ASN A 37 2.76 -5.02 -12.11
CA ASN A 37 3.70 -3.90 -12.18
C ASN A 37 3.01 -2.60 -12.64
N TRP A 38 1.85 -2.70 -13.32
CA TRP A 38 1.08 -1.55 -13.76
C TRP A 38 0.43 -0.77 -12.60
N ASP A 39 0.26 -1.40 -11.43
CA ASP A 39 -0.28 -0.73 -10.24
C ASP A 39 0.59 0.47 -9.83
N PHE A 40 1.92 0.37 -10.02
CA PHE A 40 2.83 1.45 -9.67
C PHE A 40 2.66 2.72 -10.53
N PRO A 41 2.74 2.68 -11.89
CA PRO A 41 2.48 3.88 -12.70
C PRO A 41 1.04 4.39 -12.53
N LEU A 42 0.04 3.53 -12.37
CA LEU A 42 -1.34 3.97 -12.08
C LEU A 42 -1.43 4.70 -10.74
N GLY A 43 -0.73 4.22 -9.71
CA GLY A 43 -0.63 4.89 -8.41
C GLY A 43 0.07 6.26 -8.50
N LEU A 44 1.10 6.40 -9.34
CA LEU A 44 1.75 7.69 -9.59
C LEU A 44 0.82 8.68 -10.31
N LEU A 45 0.04 8.22 -11.27
CA LEU A 45 -0.96 9.03 -11.94
C LEU A 45 -2.06 9.46 -10.98
N TRP A 46 -2.59 8.52 -10.16
CA TRP A 46 -3.56 8.81 -9.11
C TRP A 46 -3.06 9.89 -8.14
N LYS A 47 -1.85 9.72 -7.60
CA LYS A 47 -1.20 10.68 -6.69
C LYS A 47 -1.09 12.09 -7.32
N SER A 48 -0.73 12.15 -8.60
CA SER A 48 -0.57 13.42 -9.36
C SER A 48 -1.92 14.10 -9.59
N VAL A 49 -2.97 13.35 -9.96
CA VAL A 49 -4.32 13.88 -10.19
C VAL A 49 -4.89 14.46 -8.91
N ASN A 50 -4.75 13.75 -7.80
CA ASN A 50 -5.30 14.15 -6.50
C ASN A 50 -4.40 15.11 -5.72
N LYS A 51 -3.22 15.45 -6.26
CA LYS A 51 -2.26 16.39 -5.67
C LYS A 51 -1.82 16.00 -4.26
N VAL A 52 -1.67 14.70 -4.03
CA VAL A 52 -1.20 14.15 -2.76
C VAL A 52 0.21 13.58 -2.91
N THR A 53 0.95 13.48 -1.81
CA THR A 53 2.36 13.04 -1.80
C THR A 53 2.61 11.87 -0.85
N PRO A 54 1.85 10.77 -0.94
CA PRO A 54 2.10 9.64 -0.08
C PRO A 54 3.48 9.02 -0.37
N ARG A 55 4.07 8.44 0.66
CA ARG A 55 5.34 7.70 0.59
C ARG A 55 5.02 6.22 0.39
N TRP A 56 5.69 5.55 -0.53
CA TRP A 56 5.46 4.14 -0.79
C TRP A 56 6.67 3.29 -0.40
N VAL A 57 6.39 2.08 0.08
CA VAL A 57 7.39 1.17 0.64
C VAL A 57 7.73 0.07 -0.35
N ALA A 58 9.03 -0.17 -0.58
CA ALA A 58 9.50 -1.26 -1.43
C ALA A 58 10.82 -1.85 -0.93
N LYS A 59 11.21 -2.98 -1.54
CA LYS A 59 12.48 -3.66 -1.22
C LYS A 59 13.68 -2.73 -1.46
N GLU A 60 14.60 -2.67 -0.52
CA GLU A 60 15.82 -1.84 -0.57
C GLU A 60 16.60 -2.01 -1.88
N SER A 61 16.66 -3.24 -2.43
CA SER A 61 17.36 -3.51 -3.68
C SER A 61 16.87 -2.68 -4.88
N LEU A 62 15.63 -2.19 -4.85
CA LEU A 62 15.09 -1.31 -5.89
C LEU A 62 15.79 0.06 -5.91
N PHE A 63 16.36 0.47 -4.79
CA PHE A 63 16.99 1.78 -4.61
C PHE A 63 18.52 1.73 -4.75
N LYS A 64 19.11 0.55 -5.01
CA LYS A 64 20.57 0.39 -5.16
C LYS A 64 21.15 1.01 -6.45
N PRO A 65 20.49 0.84 -7.64
CA PRO A 65 21.01 1.47 -8.86
C PRO A 65 21.01 3.00 -8.72
N PRO A 66 22.10 3.72 -8.98
CA PRO A 66 22.24 5.13 -8.57
C PRO A 66 21.20 6.04 -9.21
N VAL A 67 21.01 6.00 -10.53
CA VAL A 67 20.05 6.84 -11.25
C VAL A 67 18.61 6.41 -10.95
N PHE A 68 18.33 5.12 -11.07
CA PHE A 68 16.99 4.58 -10.84
C PHE A 68 16.58 4.71 -9.36
N GLY A 69 17.47 4.39 -8.44
CA GLY A 69 17.21 4.53 -7.01
C GLY A 69 16.98 5.98 -6.59
N TRP A 70 17.72 6.93 -7.18
CA TRP A 70 17.47 8.36 -6.96
C TRP A 70 16.07 8.76 -7.46
N LEU A 71 15.69 8.33 -8.67
CA LEU A 71 14.34 8.59 -9.20
C LEU A 71 13.25 8.02 -8.30
N MET A 72 13.41 6.77 -7.85
CA MET A 72 12.44 6.12 -6.96
C MET A 72 12.28 6.87 -5.63
N ARG A 73 13.39 7.37 -5.05
CA ARG A 73 13.32 8.23 -3.85
C ARG A 73 12.61 9.55 -4.12
N LYS A 74 12.90 10.22 -5.25
CA LYS A 74 12.19 11.44 -5.66
C LYS A 74 10.68 11.23 -5.85
N LEU A 75 10.28 10.04 -6.29
CA LEU A 75 8.87 9.66 -6.41
C LEU A 75 8.20 9.32 -5.06
N GLY A 76 8.95 9.41 -3.94
CA GLY A 76 8.44 9.18 -2.59
C GLY A 76 8.69 7.76 -2.06
N GLY A 77 9.58 6.99 -2.69
CA GLY A 77 9.89 5.63 -2.28
C GLY A 77 10.75 5.55 -1.02
N ILE A 78 10.43 4.59 -0.15
CA ILE A 78 11.19 4.20 1.03
C ILE A 78 11.65 2.75 0.86
N GLY A 79 12.97 2.54 0.86
CA GLY A 79 13.56 1.21 0.79
C GLY A 79 13.60 0.54 2.15
N ILE A 80 13.13 -0.71 2.23
CA ILE A 80 13.19 -1.52 3.44
C ILE A 80 13.93 -2.82 3.21
N LYS A 81 14.69 -3.26 4.23
CA LYS A 81 15.18 -4.63 4.34
C LYS A 81 14.06 -5.49 4.86
N ARG A 82 13.78 -6.61 4.18
CA ARG A 82 12.66 -7.50 4.58
C ARG A 82 13.02 -8.47 5.72
N GLU A 83 14.24 -8.41 6.20
CA GLU A 83 14.73 -9.20 7.33
C GLU A 83 14.56 -8.37 8.61
N GLY A 84 13.84 -8.92 9.61
CA GLY A 84 13.54 -8.22 10.88
C GLY A 84 12.24 -7.44 10.87
N ASN A 85 11.09 -8.12 10.97
CA ASN A 85 9.76 -7.49 10.86
C ASN A 85 9.50 -6.36 11.89
N LEU A 86 10.02 -6.46 13.10
CA LEU A 86 9.83 -5.45 14.15
C LEU A 86 10.65 -4.19 13.88
N ASP A 87 11.90 -4.33 13.46
CA ASP A 87 12.79 -3.19 13.17
C ASP A 87 12.29 -2.37 11.99
N VAL A 88 11.70 -3.04 10.98
CA VAL A 88 11.11 -2.39 9.81
C VAL A 88 9.88 -1.57 10.21
N ALA A 89 8.99 -2.12 11.03
CA ALA A 89 7.80 -1.42 11.49
C ALA A 89 8.16 -0.18 12.34
N GLN A 90 9.12 -0.32 13.25
CA GLN A 90 9.60 0.80 14.05
C GLN A 90 10.27 1.89 13.18
N SER A 91 11.10 1.49 12.21
CA SER A 91 11.74 2.44 11.29
C SER A 91 10.73 3.21 10.45
N LEU A 92 9.71 2.54 9.92
CA LEU A 92 8.63 3.17 9.15
C LEU A 92 7.77 4.08 10.02
N LYS A 93 7.43 3.67 11.25
CA LYS A 93 6.76 4.51 12.23
C LYS A 93 7.56 5.78 12.51
N LYS A 94 8.86 5.65 12.79
CA LYS A 94 9.74 6.80 13.03
C LYS A 94 9.80 7.74 11.82
N ALA A 95 9.93 7.19 10.60
CA ALA A 95 9.92 7.99 9.38
C ALA A 95 8.61 8.72 9.15
N MET A 96 7.47 8.09 9.45
CA MET A 96 6.15 8.71 9.34
C MET A 96 5.97 9.83 10.36
N LEU A 97 6.39 9.63 11.61
CA LEU A 97 6.24 10.61 12.68
C LEU A 97 7.19 11.81 12.54
N ALA A 98 8.27 11.67 11.77
CA ALA A 98 9.21 12.74 11.48
C ALA A 98 8.69 13.78 10.48
N GLU A 99 7.60 13.48 9.74
CA GLU A 99 6.98 14.38 8.78
C GLU A 99 5.64 14.90 9.35
N ASP A 100 5.31 16.17 9.12
CA ASP A 100 4.03 16.75 9.58
C ASP A 100 2.84 16.09 8.91
N ASN A 101 3.00 15.75 7.62
CA ASN A 101 1.98 15.06 6.82
C ASN A 101 2.63 13.86 6.13
N CYS A 102 2.25 12.65 6.52
CA CYS A 102 2.82 11.43 5.96
C CYS A 102 1.80 10.29 5.86
N TRP A 103 1.47 9.90 4.66
CA TRP A 103 0.71 8.67 4.38
C TRP A 103 1.63 7.63 3.76
N LEU A 104 1.75 6.46 4.40
CA LEU A 104 2.58 5.35 3.91
C LEU A 104 1.74 4.39 3.06
N VAL A 105 2.15 4.14 1.83
CA VAL A 105 1.52 3.14 0.95
C VAL A 105 2.20 1.80 1.14
N ILE A 106 1.45 0.80 1.57
CA ILE A 106 1.97 -0.54 1.87
C ILE A 106 1.12 -1.60 1.15
N ALA A 107 1.74 -2.33 0.22
CA ALA A 107 1.15 -3.53 -0.36
C ALA A 107 1.33 -4.70 0.61
N ILE A 108 0.21 -5.17 1.20
CA ILE A 108 0.23 -6.15 2.30
C ILE A 108 0.67 -7.55 1.88
N GLU A 109 0.63 -7.87 0.60
CA GLU A 109 1.16 -9.12 0.03
C GLU A 109 2.69 -9.14 0.00
N GLY A 110 3.34 -7.98 -0.07
CA GLY A 110 4.78 -7.80 -0.18
C GLY A 110 5.39 -8.36 -1.48
N THR A 111 4.56 -8.82 -2.41
CA THR A 111 4.94 -9.40 -3.72
C THR A 111 3.79 -9.22 -4.71
N ARG A 112 4.01 -9.58 -5.98
CA ARG A 112 2.97 -9.64 -7.02
C ARG A 112 2.63 -11.08 -7.41
N SER A 113 3.20 -12.05 -6.71
CA SER A 113 2.92 -13.49 -6.87
C SER A 113 2.14 -13.99 -5.69
N TYR A 114 1.33 -15.01 -5.89
CA TYR A 114 0.54 -15.64 -4.83
C TYR A 114 1.38 -15.97 -3.58
N LYS A 115 0.84 -15.66 -2.43
CA LYS A 115 1.30 -16.09 -1.11
C LYS A 115 0.11 -16.64 -0.30
N PRO A 116 0.34 -17.68 0.52
CA PRO A 116 -0.73 -18.21 1.38
C PRO A 116 -1.02 -17.33 2.60
N TYR A 117 -0.43 -16.14 2.69
CA TYR A 117 -0.58 -15.19 3.79
C TYR A 117 -0.25 -13.77 3.36
N ILE A 118 -0.70 -12.79 4.14
CA ILE A 118 -0.32 -11.38 4.06
C ILE A 118 0.63 -10.97 5.18
N HIS A 119 1.25 -9.80 5.03
CA HIS A 119 2.12 -9.21 6.05
C HIS A 119 1.35 -8.17 6.88
N LEU A 120 1.35 -8.32 8.20
CA LEU A 120 0.66 -7.41 9.13
C LEU A 120 1.50 -6.20 9.57
N GLY A 121 2.60 -5.89 8.86
CA GLY A 121 3.45 -4.74 9.20
C GLY A 121 2.68 -3.43 9.29
N TYR A 122 1.73 -3.19 8.37
CA TYR A 122 0.86 -2.02 8.39
C TYR A 122 0.02 -1.93 9.68
N TYR A 123 -0.52 -3.05 10.15
CA TYR A 123 -1.33 -3.15 11.37
C TYR A 123 -0.54 -2.69 12.60
N TYR A 124 0.66 -3.25 12.79
CA TYR A 124 1.49 -2.89 13.93
C TYR A 124 1.97 -1.43 13.89
N ILE A 125 2.22 -0.88 12.70
CA ILE A 125 2.57 0.54 12.55
C ILE A 125 1.37 1.43 12.87
N ALA A 126 0.19 1.14 12.31
CA ALA A 126 -1.02 1.92 12.50
C ALA A 126 -1.45 1.93 13.97
N ASN A 127 -1.48 0.76 14.61
CA ASN A 127 -1.83 0.61 16.03
C ASN A 127 -0.83 1.35 16.93
N ALA A 128 0.48 1.13 16.73
CA ALA A 128 1.51 1.75 17.57
C ALA A 128 1.64 3.28 17.38
N ALA A 129 1.19 3.82 16.26
CA ALA A 129 1.22 5.26 15.97
C ALA A 129 -0.14 5.92 16.15
N ASP A 130 -1.18 5.15 16.46
CA ASP A 130 -2.58 5.59 16.56
C ASP A 130 -3.03 6.40 15.36
N VAL A 131 -2.81 5.84 14.13
CA VAL A 131 -3.18 6.48 12.88
C VAL A 131 -4.21 5.64 12.11
N PRO A 132 -5.06 6.27 11.27
CA PRO A 132 -6.00 5.54 10.43
C PRO A 132 -5.28 4.77 9.31
N ILE A 133 -5.95 3.71 8.86
CA ILE A 133 -5.68 3.10 7.57
C ILE A 133 -6.72 3.57 6.55
N GLY A 134 -6.33 3.65 5.27
CA GLY A 134 -7.22 3.84 4.13
C GLY A 134 -7.03 2.70 3.15
N LEU A 135 -8.09 2.28 2.48
CA LEU A 135 -8.05 1.16 1.56
C LEU A 135 -7.75 1.63 0.14
N ALA A 136 -6.85 0.95 -0.54
CA ALA A 136 -6.53 1.22 -1.93
C ALA A 136 -6.68 -0.03 -2.81
N GLN A 137 -7.39 0.14 -3.93
CA GLN A 137 -7.65 -0.91 -4.91
C GLN A 137 -7.36 -0.44 -6.33
N PHE A 138 -6.77 -1.33 -7.12
CA PHE A 138 -6.65 -1.19 -8.56
C PHE A 138 -7.67 -2.15 -9.21
N ASP A 139 -8.86 -1.64 -9.51
CA ASP A 139 -9.91 -2.43 -10.14
C ASP A 139 -9.70 -2.47 -11.67
N TYR A 140 -9.22 -3.58 -12.17
CA TYR A 140 -8.93 -3.76 -13.60
C TYR A 140 -10.17 -4.02 -14.45
N LYS A 141 -11.28 -4.45 -13.86
CA LYS A 141 -12.54 -4.63 -14.57
C LYS A 141 -13.20 -3.29 -14.87
N THR A 142 -13.27 -2.42 -13.86
CA THR A 142 -13.84 -1.08 -14.01
C THR A 142 -12.81 -0.03 -14.39
N LYS A 143 -11.53 -0.40 -14.49
CA LYS A 143 -10.38 0.48 -14.74
C LYS A 143 -10.38 1.68 -13.79
N THR A 144 -10.45 1.41 -12.49
CA THR A 144 -10.53 2.46 -11.46
C THR A 144 -9.44 2.27 -10.40
N VAL A 145 -8.70 3.33 -10.12
CA VAL A 145 -7.87 3.41 -8.90
C VAL A 145 -8.70 4.07 -7.82
N ARG A 146 -8.96 3.34 -6.75
CA ARG A 146 -9.76 3.81 -5.61
C ARG A 146 -8.88 3.93 -4.38
N VAL A 147 -8.99 5.06 -3.66
CA VAL A 147 -8.41 5.23 -2.32
C VAL A 147 -9.43 5.95 -1.44
N GLY A 148 -9.75 5.38 -0.30
CA GLY A 148 -10.74 5.90 0.64
C GLY A 148 -11.03 4.90 1.76
N GLU A 149 -12.23 4.98 2.32
CA GLU A 149 -12.73 4.07 3.37
C GLU A 149 -11.77 4.00 4.56
N TYR A 150 -11.59 5.16 5.21
CA TYR A 150 -10.66 5.30 6.33
C TYR A 150 -11.23 4.76 7.64
N ARG A 151 -10.40 4.01 8.38
CA ARG A 151 -10.73 3.49 9.70
C ARG A 151 -9.49 3.25 10.56
N ARG A 152 -9.67 3.11 11.86
CA ARG A 152 -8.64 2.54 12.74
C ARG A 152 -8.53 1.03 12.50
N VAL A 153 -7.36 0.46 12.78
CA VAL A 153 -7.21 -1.00 12.81
C VAL A 153 -8.02 -1.58 13.97
N LYS A 154 -8.40 -2.85 13.87
CA LYS A 154 -9.11 -3.58 14.93
C LYS A 154 -8.17 -3.86 16.12
N ASP A 155 -8.75 -4.27 17.24
CA ASP A 155 -8.00 -4.51 18.49
C ASP A 155 -7.03 -5.68 18.36
N THR A 156 -7.41 -6.73 17.63
CA THR A 156 -6.59 -7.89 17.40
C THR A 156 -6.24 -8.10 15.93
N PRO A 157 -5.09 -8.73 15.62
CA PRO A 157 -4.73 -9.09 14.25
C PRO A 157 -5.75 -9.99 13.56
N GLU A 158 -6.40 -10.87 14.31
CA GLU A 158 -7.42 -11.81 13.83
C GLU A 158 -8.69 -11.05 13.41
N GLU A 159 -9.17 -10.13 14.23
CA GLU A 159 -10.31 -9.26 13.90
C GLU A 159 -10.01 -8.36 12.72
N GLU A 160 -8.78 -7.82 12.67
CA GLU A 160 -8.34 -7.01 11.53
C GLU A 160 -8.34 -7.82 10.23
N LEU A 161 -7.92 -9.09 10.29
CA LEU A 161 -7.95 -9.99 9.13
C LEU A 161 -9.38 -10.25 8.64
N GLU A 162 -10.33 -10.51 9.56
CA GLU A 162 -11.74 -10.70 9.19
C GLU A 162 -12.33 -9.41 8.59
N GLN A 163 -11.97 -8.26 9.14
CA GLN A 163 -12.40 -6.99 8.57
C GLN A 163 -11.83 -6.76 7.17
N LEU A 164 -10.54 -7.08 6.92
CA LEU A 164 -9.96 -6.99 5.59
C LEU A 164 -10.65 -7.88 4.56
N LYS A 165 -11.13 -9.05 4.95
CA LYS A 165 -11.92 -9.93 4.06
C LYS A 165 -13.20 -9.26 3.61
N ILE A 166 -13.84 -8.48 4.50
CA ILE A 166 -15.05 -7.71 4.20
C ILE A 166 -14.67 -6.52 3.30
N ASP A 167 -13.67 -5.75 3.71
CA ASP A 167 -13.21 -4.53 3.03
C ASP A 167 -12.82 -4.81 1.56
N PHE A 168 -12.18 -5.95 1.32
CA PHE A 168 -11.69 -6.35 0.01
C PHE A 168 -12.50 -7.49 -0.64
N ALA A 169 -13.74 -7.74 -0.19
CA ALA A 169 -14.60 -8.81 -0.73
C ALA A 169 -14.83 -8.67 -2.25
N HIS A 170 -14.88 -7.45 -2.75
CA HIS A 170 -15.10 -7.14 -4.17
C HIS A 170 -13.84 -6.51 -4.78
N HIS A 171 -12.96 -7.35 -5.31
CA HIS A 171 -11.75 -6.90 -6.01
C HIS A 171 -11.64 -7.53 -7.39
N ASN A 172 -11.08 -6.78 -8.34
CA ASN A 172 -10.83 -7.23 -9.72
C ASN A 172 -9.35 -7.05 -10.05
N ALA A 173 -8.52 -7.98 -9.60
CA ALA A 173 -7.08 -7.96 -9.81
C ALA A 173 -6.69 -8.14 -11.30
N TYR A 174 -5.55 -7.61 -11.70
CA TYR A 174 -4.95 -7.85 -13.02
C TYR A 174 -4.68 -9.34 -13.27
N ALA A 175 -4.11 -10.02 -12.28
CA ALA A 175 -3.83 -11.45 -12.32
C ALA A 175 -4.52 -12.15 -11.14
N PRO A 176 -5.79 -12.59 -11.26
CA PRO A 176 -6.54 -13.16 -10.14
C PRO A 176 -5.86 -14.36 -9.48
N LYS A 177 -5.16 -15.19 -10.26
CA LYS A 177 -4.40 -16.35 -9.73
C LYS A 177 -3.22 -15.96 -8.81
N ASN A 178 -2.79 -14.71 -8.85
CA ASN A 178 -1.69 -14.20 -8.05
C ASN A 178 -2.15 -13.51 -6.77
N VAL A 179 -3.45 -13.34 -6.56
CA VAL A 179 -4.01 -12.72 -5.36
C VAL A 179 -3.71 -13.59 -4.16
N SER A 180 -2.99 -13.03 -3.18
CA SER A 180 -2.60 -13.76 -1.97
C SER A 180 -3.79 -13.99 -1.05
N ALA A 181 -3.75 -15.08 -0.29
CA ALA A 181 -4.79 -15.35 0.69
C ALA A 181 -4.76 -14.31 1.82
N LEU A 182 -5.92 -13.78 2.20
CA LEU A 182 -6.09 -13.00 3.42
C LEU A 182 -6.04 -13.93 4.64
N ALA A 183 -4.82 -14.31 5.01
CA ALA A 183 -4.50 -15.19 6.13
C ALA A 183 -3.23 -14.70 6.84
N ILE A 184 -3.10 -15.01 8.11
CA ILE A 184 -1.91 -14.73 8.91
C ILE A 184 -0.91 -15.89 8.75
N LYS A 185 0.37 -15.56 8.63
CA LYS A 185 1.42 -16.56 8.61
C LYS A 185 1.43 -17.32 9.94
N GLN A 186 1.10 -18.60 9.91
CA GLN A 186 1.22 -19.45 11.10
C GLN A 186 2.69 -19.48 11.53
N LYS A 187 2.96 -19.20 12.82
CA LYS A 187 4.28 -19.48 13.41
C LYS A 187 4.53 -20.98 13.25
N ARG A 188 5.65 -21.36 12.64
CA ARG A 188 6.12 -22.74 12.77
C ARG A 188 6.15 -23.06 14.27
N LYS A 189 5.44 -24.09 14.70
CA LYS A 189 5.73 -24.74 15.97
C LYS A 189 7.07 -25.42 15.73
N ASP A 190 8.16 -24.77 16.14
CA ASP A 190 9.46 -25.42 16.23
C ASP A 190 9.23 -26.52 17.27
N ASN A 191 9.29 -27.76 16.78
CA ASN A 191 9.28 -28.95 17.64
C ASN A 191 10.46 -28.81 18.58
N ALA A 192 10.16 -28.74 19.87
CA ALA A 192 11.11 -28.92 20.94
C ALA A 192 11.71 -30.32 20.91
#